data_eb224c11f3f8f94f96cfec9054cf6f5b
#
_entry.id   eb224c11f3f8f94f96cfec9054cf6f5b
#
_cell.length_a   1.000
_cell.length_b   1.000
_cell.length_c   1.000
_cell.angle_alpha   90.00
_cell.angle_beta   90.00
_cell.angle_gamma   90.00
#
_symmetry.space_group_name_H-M   'P 1'
#
loop_
_entity.id
_entity.type
_entity.pdbx_description
1 polymer ?
#
loop_
_entity_poly.entity_id
_entity_poly.type
_entity_poly.pdbx_seq_one_letter_code
_entity_poly.pdbx_strand_id
1 'polypeptide(L)'
;MRILILILALAGCGSSVPAMSADAPEFTHSAKTDWINSPPLRLSELRGEVVLVEFWTFDCYNCRNTLPWLKKIHAQYAPHGLKIVSVHTPELPQERDPANVRAAVRELGIEYPVMIDRDFSYWRAFNNRYWPAFYLIGRDGRVVETAIGELHAGRGRGDEFEAAIRRLL
;
A
#
# COMPACT_ATOMS: atom_id res chain seq x y z
N MET A 1 -17.00 -68.86 -3.63
CA MET A 1 -16.04 -68.04 -4.38
C MET A 1 -16.27 -66.58 -4.00
N ARG A 2 -15.50 -66.02 -3.05
CA ARG A 2 -15.67 -64.65 -2.52
C ARG A 2 -14.69 -63.73 -3.26
N ILE A 3 -15.26 -62.78 -4.02
CA ILE A 3 -14.45 -61.78 -4.75
C ILE A 3 -14.14 -60.63 -3.78
N LEU A 4 -12.86 -60.42 -3.49
CA LEU A 4 -12.39 -59.30 -2.66
C LEU A 4 -12.14 -58.11 -3.60
N ILE A 5 -12.97 -57.09 -3.49
CA ILE A 5 -12.77 -55.83 -4.23
C ILE A 5 -11.83 -54.93 -3.40
N LEU A 6 -10.63 -54.74 -3.94
CA LEU A 6 -9.62 -53.84 -3.38
C LEU A 6 -9.92 -52.42 -3.88
N ILE A 7 -10.40 -51.56 -3.00
CA ILE A 7 -10.62 -50.12 -3.29
C ILE A 7 -9.28 -49.40 -3.05
N LEU A 8 -8.65 -48.97 -4.13
CA LEU A 8 -7.43 -48.17 -4.10
C LEU A 8 -7.83 -46.71 -3.87
N ALA A 9 -7.62 -46.17 -2.67
CA ALA A 9 -7.81 -44.76 -2.37
C ALA A 9 -6.63 -43.94 -2.95
N LEU A 10 -6.86 -43.20 -4.03
CA LEU A 10 -5.94 -42.18 -4.52
C LEU A 10 -5.97 -40.97 -3.59
N ALA A 11 -4.96 -40.83 -2.76
CA ALA A 11 -4.72 -39.60 -2.03
C ALA A 11 -4.24 -38.52 -3.00
N GLY A 12 -5.15 -37.64 -3.45
CA GLY A 12 -4.82 -36.47 -4.24
C GLY A 12 -4.04 -35.46 -3.39
N CYS A 13 -2.72 -35.39 -3.60
CA CYS A 13 -1.89 -34.33 -3.05
C CYS A 13 -2.22 -33.03 -3.79
N GLY A 14 -3.16 -32.24 -3.27
CA GLY A 14 -3.48 -30.92 -3.77
C GLY A 14 -2.32 -29.97 -3.50
N SER A 15 -1.43 -29.81 -4.47
CA SER A 15 -0.40 -28.76 -4.44
C SER A 15 -1.10 -27.42 -4.63
N SER A 16 -1.37 -26.73 -3.53
CA SER A 16 -1.73 -25.31 -3.58
C SER A 16 -0.53 -24.55 -4.11
N VAL A 17 -0.58 -24.14 -5.39
CA VAL A 17 0.39 -23.20 -5.95
C VAL A 17 0.19 -21.88 -5.19
N PRO A 18 1.18 -21.36 -4.43
CA PRO A 18 1.04 -20.07 -3.80
C PRO A 18 0.83 -19.04 -4.91
N ALA A 19 -0.19 -18.19 -4.74
CA ALA A 19 -0.39 -17.05 -5.62
C ALA A 19 0.92 -16.26 -5.62
N MET A 20 1.59 -16.17 -6.78
CA MET A 20 2.84 -15.42 -6.91
C MET A 20 2.53 -13.95 -6.70
N SER A 21 2.85 -13.43 -5.52
CA SER A 21 2.81 -11.99 -5.28
C SER A 21 3.82 -11.32 -6.22
N ALA A 22 3.38 -10.28 -6.93
CA ALA A 22 4.26 -9.56 -7.86
C ALA A 22 5.25 -8.69 -7.07
N ASP A 23 6.47 -8.51 -7.60
CA ASP A 23 7.40 -7.53 -7.08
C ASP A 23 6.78 -6.13 -7.16
N ALA A 24 6.88 -5.35 -6.09
CA ALA A 24 6.43 -3.98 -6.09
C ALA A 24 7.36 -3.12 -6.96
N PRO A 25 6.80 -2.23 -7.81
CA PRO A 25 7.61 -1.33 -8.63
C PRO A 25 8.47 -0.39 -7.79
N GLU A 26 9.67 -0.04 -8.28
CA GLU A 26 10.53 0.97 -7.68
C GLU A 26 9.89 2.36 -7.79
N PHE A 27 10.15 3.26 -6.81
CA PHE A 27 9.68 4.64 -6.85
C PHE A 27 10.23 5.36 -8.09
N THR A 28 9.36 6.03 -8.84
CA THR A 28 9.71 6.63 -10.13
C THR A 28 10.28 8.06 -10.02
N HIS A 29 10.17 8.69 -8.83
CA HIS A 29 10.61 10.06 -8.61
C HIS A 29 11.82 10.09 -7.68
N SER A 30 12.94 10.67 -8.17
CA SER A 30 14.21 10.78 -7.45
C SER A 30 14.61 12.23 -7.13
N ALA A 31 13.89 13.23 -7.63
CA ALA A 31 14.17 14.63 -7.34
C ALA A 31 13.64 15.00 -5.94
N LYS A 32 14.44 15.72 -5.15
CA LYS A 32 14.05 16.18 -3.80
C LYS A 32 12.76 17.01 -3.81
N THR A 33 12.51 17.71 -4.91
CA THR A 33 11.29 18.53 -5.10
C THR A 33 10.01 17.71 -5.19
N ASP A 34 10.10 16.43 -5.52
CA ASP A 34 8.96 15.54 -5.64
C ASP A 34 8.64 14.78 -4.33
N TRP A 35 9.35 15.11 -3.24
CA TRP A 35 9.14 14.50 -1.94
C TRP A 35 8.82 15.52 -0.86
N ILE A 36 8.00 15.11 0.11
CA ILE A 36 7.63 15.88 1.31
C ILE A 36 7.87 14.98 2.52
N ASN A 37 8.31 15.56 3.64
CA ASN A 37 8.59 14.87 4.90
C ASN A 37 9.75 13.86 4.85
N SER A 38 10.44 13.72 3.71
CA SER A 38 11.62 12.86 3.56
C SER A 38 12.50 13.31 2.40
N PRO A 39 13.79 12.89 2.34
CA PRO A 39 14.52 12.84 1.09
C PRO A 39 13.85 11.84 0.14
N PRO A 40 14.24 11.82 -1.16
CA PRO A 40 13.83 10.77 -2.08
C PRO A 40 14.14 9.37 -1.50
N LEU A 41 13.16 8.48 -1.55
CA LEU A 41 13.30 7.10 -1.12
C LEU A 41 13.46 6.17 -2.33
N ARG A 42 14.07 5.02 -2.09
CA ARG A 42 14.15 3.91 -3.03
C ARG A 42 13.54 2.68 -2.38
N LEU A 43 12.59 2.04 -3.05
CA LEU A 43 11.96 0.84 -2.51
C LEU A 43 12.97 -0.29 -2.29
N SER A 44 13.96 -0.38 -3.17
CA SER A 44 15.08 -1.32 -3.04
C SER A 44 15.90 -1.14 -1.76
N GLU A 45 15.96 0.08 -1.20
CA GLU A 45 16.65 0.39 0.07
C GLU A 45 15.78 0.11 1.30
N LEU A 46 14.47 -0.11 1.11
CA LEU A 46 13.52 -0.48 2.17
C LEU A 46 13.34 -1.99 2.32
N ARG A 47 14.19 -2.80 1.66
CA ARG A 47 14.18 -4.26 1.85
C ARG A 47 14.43 -4.60 3.32
N GLY A 48 13.65 -5.54 3.86
CA GLY A 48 13.66 -5.86 5.29
C GLY A 48 12.64 -5.07 6.12
N GLU A 49 12.09 -3.98 5.60
CA GLU A 49 10.97 -3.26 6.21
C GLU A 49 9.64 -3.68 5.59
N VAL A 50 8.55 -3.50 6.33
CA VAL A 50 7.18 -3.59 5.81
C VAL A 50 6.79 -2.22 5.27
N VAL A 51 6.37 -2.14 4.00
CA VAL A 51 6.05 -0.86 3.37
C VAL A 51 4.58 -0.83 3.01
N LEU A 52 3.88 0.24 3.40
CA LEU A 52 2.53 0.55 2.97
C LEU A 52 2.56 1.71 1.99
N VAL A 53 2.24 1.43 0.73
CA VAL A 53 2.03 2.46 -0.30
C VAL A 53 0.55 2.81 -0.36
N GLU A 54 0.24 4.10 -0.26
CA GLU A 54 -1.10 4.64 -0.46
C GLU A 54 -1.11 5.56 -1.68
N PHE A 55 -2.03 5.36 -2.61
CA PHE A 55 -2.35 6.35 -3.65
C PHE A 55 -3.52 7.21 -3.21
N TRP A 56 -3.34 8.52 -3.24
CA TRP A 56 -4.33 9.50 -2.77
C TRP A 56 -4.24 10.82 -3.53
N THR A 57 -5.21 11.69 -3.30
CA THR A 57 -5.14 13.11 -3.67
C THR A 57 -5.89 13.95 -2.65
N PHE A 58 -5.57 15.26 -2.53
CA PHE A 58 -6.02 16.05 -1.37
C PHE A 58 -7.49 16.47 -1.45
N ASP A 59 -8.09 16.59 -2.64
CA ASP A 59 -9.52 16.90 -2.79
C ASP A 59 -10.43 15.65 -2.84
N CYS A 60 -9.84 14.45 -2.79
CA CYS A 60 -10.57 13.19 -2.76
C CYS A 60 -11.28 12.98 -1.41
N TYR A 61 -12.60 12.96 -1.42
CA TYR A 61 -13.42 12.76 -0.23
C TYR A 61 -13.09 11.45 0.51
N ASN A 62 -13.04 10.33 -0.20
CA ASN A 62 -12.76 9.01 0.37
C ASN A 62 -11.34 8.92 0.95
N CYS A 63 -10.36 9.61 0.33
CA CYS A 63 -9.00 9.69 0.86
C CYS A 63 -8.97 10.41 2.20
N ARG A 64 -9.69 11.54 2.30
CA ARG A 64 -9.79 12.32 3.55
C ARG A 64 -10.47 11.52 4.66
N ASN A 65 -11.50 10.74 4.33
CA ASN A 65 -12.19 9.87 5.30
C ASN A 65 -11.28 8.75 5.84
N THR A 66 -10.32 8.28 5.05
CA THR A 66 -9.37 7.23 5.46
C THR A 66 -8.20 7.78 6.29
N LEU A 67 -7.89 9.06 6.16
CA LEU A 67 -6.72 9.68 6.80
C LEU A 67 -6.63 9.46 8.32
N PRO A 68 -7.71 9.52 9.13
CA PRO A 68 -7.64 9.22 10.57
C PRO A 68 -7.15 7.80 10.86
N TRP A 69 -7.58 6.81 10.06
CA TRP A 69 -7.11 5.43 10.16
C TRP A 69 -5.62 5.34 9.82
N LEU A 70 -5.19 5.94 8.71
CA LEU A 70 -3.80 5.88 8.27
C LEU A 70 -2.83 6.54 9.25
N LYS A 71 -3.22 7.66 9.86
CA LYS A 71 -2.46 8.31 10.93
C LYS A 71 -2.33 7.43 12.17
N LYS A 72 -3.42 6.76 12.58
CA LYS A 72 -3.38 5.77 13.67
C LYS A 72 -2.41 4.65 13.35
N ILE A 73 -2.47 4.07 12.14
CA ILE A 73 -1.57 3.01 11.68
C ILE A 73 -0.12 3.49 11.69
N HIS A 74 0.15 4.70 11.21
CA HIS A 74 1.50 5.29 11.26
C HIS A 74 2.00 5.41 12.70
N ALA A 75 1.24 6.07 13.57
CA ALA A 75 1.65 6.28 14.97
C ALA A 75 1.89 4.96 15.71
N GLN A 76 1.08 3.94 15.45
CA GLN A 76 1.14 2.67 16.14
C GLN A 76 2.28 1.78 15.63
N TYR A 77 2.51 1.72 14.31
CA TYR A 77 3.38 0.71 13.72
C TYR A 77 4.70 1.22 13.13
N ALA A 78 4.86 2.54 12.93
CA ALA A 78 6.15 3.08 12.47
C ALA A 78 7.31 2.74 13.43
N PRO A 79 7.14 2.79 14.77
CA PRO A 79 8.18 2.35 15.71
C PRO A 79 8.52 0.85 15.61
N HIS A 80 7.66 0.05 14.99
CA HIS A 80 7.80 -1.40 14.85
C HIS A 80 8.25 -1.85 13.45
N GLY A 81 8.66 -0.91 12.59
CA GLY A 81 9.21 -1.22 11.27
C GLY A 81 8.22 -1.12 10.11
N LEU A 82 7.07 -0.46 10.30
CA LEU A 82 6.21 -0.06 9.19
C LEU A 82 6.70 1.25 8.59
N LYS A 83 6.94 1.28 7.29
CA LYS A 83 7.16 2.48 6.51
C LYS A 83 5.92 2.81 5.68
N ILE A 84 5.29 3.95 5.92
CA ILE A 84 4.23 4.45 5.04
C ILE A 84 4.85 5.40 4.02
N VAL A 85 4.52 5.20 2.75
CA VAL A 85 4.82 6.12 1.64
C VAL A 85 3.51 6.46 0.95
N SER A 86 3.08 7.69 1.12
CA SER A 86 1.87 8.20 0.50
C SER A 86 2.21 8.80 -0.86
N VAL A 87 1.50 8.42 -1.90
CA VAL A 87 1.73 8.82 -3.29
C VAL A 87 0.59 9.72 -3.73
N HIS A 88 0.89 11.02 -3.83
CA HIS A 88 -0.09 11.99 -4.30
C HIS A 88 -0.11 11.98 -5.83
N THR A 89 -1.17 11.42 -6.42
CA THR A 89 -1.41 11.41 -7.86
C THR A 89 -2.64 12.27 -8.16
N PRO A 90 -2.53 13.35 -8.96
CA PRO A 90 -3.58 14.35 -9.10
C PRO A 90 -4.79 13.82 -9.88
N GLU A 91 -6.01 14.07 -9.38
CA GLU A 91 -7.27 13.86 -10.09
C GLU A 91 -7.73 15.14 -10.78
N LEU A 92 -7.56 16.29 -10.11
CA LEU A 92 -8.03 17.59 -10.54
C LEU A 92 -6.87 18.53 -10.96
N PRO A 93 -7.13 19.56 -11.80
CA PRO A 93 -6.08 20.46 -12.27
C PRO A 93 -5.28 21.15 -11.15
N GLN A 94 -5.93 21.62 -10.07
CA GLN A 94 -5.28 22.29 -8.95
C GLN A 94 -4.34 21.38 -8.15
N GLU A 95 -4.52 20.09 -8.23
CA GLU A 95 -3.71 19.07 -7.55
C GLU A 95 -2.37 18.80 -8.26
N ARG A 96 -2.21 19.34 -9.47
CA ARG A 96 -0.96 19.24 -10.22
C ARG A 96 0.14 20.21 -9.76
N ASP A 97 -0.25 21.25 -9.00
CA ASP A 97 0.71 22.18 -8.44
C ASP A 97 1.36 21.61 -7.15
N PRO A 98 2.68 21.38 -7.14
CA PRO A 98 3.37 20.90 -5.94
C PRO A 98 3.22 21.83 -4.72
N ALA A 99 3.00 23.14 -4.92
CA ALA A 99 2.78 24.08 -3.82
C ALA A 99 1.46 23.79 -3.10
N ASN A 100 0.39 23.49 -3.85
CA ASN A 100 -0.90 23.11 -3.29
C ASN A 100 -0.81 21.76 -2.55
N VAL A 101 -0.10 20.77 -3.12
CA VAL A 101 0.13 19.48 -2.45
C VAL A 101 0.85 19.68 -1.12
N ARG A 102 1.92 20.51 -1.09
CA ARG A 102 2.64 20.82 0.16
C ARG A 102 1.79 21.53 1.19
N ALA A 103 0.92 22.45 0.74
CA ALA A 103 -0.03 23.13 1.62
C ALA A 103 -1.03 22.13 2.23
N ALA A 104 -1.62 21.27 1.41
CA ALA A 104 -2.57 20.25 1.85
C ALA A 104 -1.93 19.23 2.82
N VAL A 105 -0.71 18.76 2.55
CA VAL A 105 0.01 17.84 3.45
C VAL A 105 0.19 18.48 4.84
N ARG A 106 0.55 19.78 4.91
CA ARG A 106 0.66 20.51 6.18
C ARG A 106 -0.69 20.67 6.87
N GLU A 107 -1.71 21.14 6.15
CA GLU A 107 -3.06 21.33 6.66
C GLU A 107 -3.68 20.04 7.22
N LEU A 108 -3.49 18.95 6.48
CA LEU A 108 -3.97 17.63 6.88
C LEU A 108 -3.09 16.98 7.95
N GLY A 109 -1.96 17.57 8.34
CA GLY A 109 -1.05 17.05 9.37
C GLY A 109 -0.52 15.66 9.02
N ILE A 110 -0.09 15.46 7.76
CA ILE A 110 0.55 14.22 7.31
C ILE A 110 2.03 14.32 7.63
N GLU A 111 2.56 13.37 8.41
CA GLU A 111 3.95 13.37 8.89
C GLU A 111 4.83 12.32 8.20
N TYR A 112 4.25 11.29 7.61
CA TYR A 112 4.97 10.26 6.86
C TYR A 112 5.38 10.76 5.47
N PRO A 113 6.35 10.09 4.80
CA PRO A 113 6.81 10.44 3.45
C PRO A 113 5.69 10.55 2.43
N VAL A 114 5.71 11.61 1.64
CA VAL A 114 4.79 11.81 0.51
C VAL A 114 5.58 12.01 -0.77
N MET A 115 5.32 11.18 -1.78
CA MET A 115 5.83 11.32 -3.14
C MET A 115 4.77 12.01 -4.02
N ILE A 116 5.18 13.01 -4.79
CA ILE A 116 4.32 13.73 -5.72
C ILE A 116 4.45 13.07 -7.10
N ASP A 117 3.47 12.25 -7.49
CA ASP A 117 3.40 11.50 -8.74
C ASP A 117 2.60 12.28 -9.81
N ARG A 118 3.07 13.49 -10.11
CA ARG A 118 2.39 14.46 -10.98
C ARG A 118 2.19 13.97 -12.41
N ASP A 119 3.07 13.12 -12.90
CA ASP A 119 3.07 12.56 -14.26
C ASP A 119 2.42 11.17 -14.34
N PHE A 120 1.89 10.65 -13.22
CA PHE A 120 1.27 9.31 -13.11
C PHE A 120 2.26 8.15 -13.40
N SER A 121 3.55 8.36 -13.32
CA SER A 121 4.52 7.31 -13.64
C SER A 121 4.44 6.14 -12.66
N TYR A 122 4.34 6.43 -11.36
CA TYR A 122 4.21 5.40 -10.33
C TYR A 122 2.80 4.80 -10.29
N TRP A 123 1.77 5.63 -10.50
CA TRP A 123 0.39 5.17 -10.69
C TRP A 123 0.29 4.09 -11.78
N ARG A 124 0.91 4.35 -12.95
CA ARG A 124 0.92 3.39 -14.05
C ARG A 124 1.76 2.15 -13.74
N ALA A 125 2.87 2.29 -13.02
CA ALA A 125 3.72 1.17 -12.63
C ALA A 125 2.96 0.16 -11.75
N PHE A 126 2.05 0.63 -10.88
CA PHE A 126 1.14 -0.21 -10.10
C PHE A 126 -0.11 -0.65 -10.88
N ASN A 127 -0.32 -0.19 -12.12
CA ASN A 127 -1.58 -0.34 -12.85
C ASN A 127 -2.78 0.12 -11.98
N ASN A 128 -2.57 1.16 -11.16
CA ASN A 128 -3.58 1.67 -10.25
C ASN A 128 -4.71 2.35 -11.03
N ARG A 129 -5.92 2.40 -10.47
CA ARG A 129 -7.12 2.94 -11.12
C ARG A 129 -8.03 3.74 -10.21
N TYR A 130 -7.78 3.77 -8.90
CA TYR A 130 -8.70 4.30 -7.90
C TYR A 130 -7.99 5.07 -6.80
N TRP A 131 -8.69 6.04 -6.20
CA TRP A 131 -8.32 6.72 -4.97
C TRP A 131 -9.39 6.47 -3.88
N PRO A 132 -8.99 6.18 -2.64
CA PRO A 132 -7.67 5.72 -2.25
C PRO A 132 -7.42 4.27 -2.66
N ALA A 133 -6.14 3.91 -2.81
CA ALA A 133 -5.72 2.53 -3.02
C ALA A 133 -4.48 2.25 -2.16
N PHE A 134 -4.43 1.05 -1.59
CA PHE A 134 -3.40 0.64 -0.64
C PHE A 134 -2.73 -0.63 -1.11
N TYR A 135 -1.40 -0.65 -1.05
CA TYR A 135 -0.57 -1.80 -1.39
C TYR A 135 0.37 -2.07 -0.23
N LEU A 136 0.19 -3.20 0.43
CA LEU A 136 1.08 -3.66 1.50
C LEU A 136 2.19 -4.50 0.89
N ILE A 137 3.43 -4.11 1.16
CA ILE A 137 4.63 -4.72 0.60
C ILE A 137 5.38 -5.39 1.75
N GLY A 138 5.66 -6.66 1.58
CA GLY A 138 6.41 -7.46 2.55
C GLY A 138 7.90 -7.12 2.57
N ARG A 139 8.62 -7.66 3.55
CA ARG A 139 10.07 -7.45 3.75
C ARG A 139 10.91 -7.89 2.55
N ASP A 140 10.38 -8.80 1.73
CA ASP A 140 10.98 -9.27 0.47
C ASP A 140 10.70 -8.33 -0.72
N GLY A 141 9.93 -7.23 -0.51
CA GLY A 141 9.57 -6.25 -1.51
C GLY A 141 8.45 -6.67 -2.45
N ARG A 142 7.68 -7.68 -2.09
CA ARG A 142 6.53 -8.14 -2.87
C ARG A 142 5.23 -7.57 -2.31
N VAL A 143 4.28 -7.26 -3.21
CA VAL A 143 2.92 -6.88 -2.80
C VAL A 143 2.22 -8.11 -2.23
N VAL A 144 1.81 -8.04 -0.97
CA VAL A 144 1.18 -9.16 -0.23
C VAL A 144 -0.29 -8.93 0.06
N GLU A 145 -0.74 -7.68 0.06
CA GLU A 145 -2.14 -7.32 0.27
C GLU A 145 -2.48 -6.04 -0.48
N THR A 146 -3.72 -5.91 -0.94
CA THR A 146 -4.22 -4.72 -1.65
C THR A 146 -5.62 -4.37 -1.18
N ALA A 147 -5.86 -3.08 -0.94
CA ALA A 147 -7.21 -2.58 -0.65
C ALA A 147 -7.53 -1.38 -1.54
N ILE A 148 -8.77 -1.32 -2.03
CA ILE A 148 -9.30 -0.21 -2.83
C ILE A 148 -10.47 0.42 -2.08
N GLY A 149 -10.49 1.75 -2.00
CA GLY A 149 -11.51 2.53 -1.29
C GLY A 149 -11.18 2.72 0.18
N GLU A 150 -12.14 3.26 0.94
CA GLU A 150 -11.96 3.68 2.33
C GLU A 150 -11.59 2.53 3.27
N LEU A 151 -10.66 2.82 4.18
CA LEU A 151 -10.33 1.99 5.34
C LEU A 151 -10.61 2.76 6.63
N HIS A 152 -11.24 2.09 7.59
CA HIS A 152 -11.62 2.67 8.88
C HIS A 152 -11.30 1.71 10.02
N ALA A 153 -10.96 2.26 11.19
CA ALA A 153 -10.78 1.47 12.40
C ALA A 153 -12.14 0.93 12.91
N GLY A 154 -12.14 -0.31 13.42
CA GLY A 154 -13.34 -0.94 13.96
C GLY A 154 -14.37 -1.34 12.89
N ARG A 155 -13.96 -1.45 11.63
CA ARG A 155 -14.85 -1.80 10.51
C ARG A 155 -14.14 -2.71 9.50
N GLY A 156 -14.53 -3.98 9.45
CA GLY A 156 -14.28 -4.97 8.40
C GLY A 156 -12.90 -4.85 7.74
N ARG A 157 -12.86 -4.33 6.51
CA ARG A 157 -11.63 -4.25 5.70
C ARG A 157 -10.48 -3.47 6.34
N GLY A 158 -10.76 -2.42 7.14
CA GLY A 158 -9.72 -1.67 7.83
C GLY A 158 -9.03 -2.53 8.90
N ASP A 159 -9.81 -3.32 9.65
CA ASP A 159 -9.28 -4.21 10.68
C ASP A 159 -8.56 -5.42 10.06
N GLU A 160 -9.08 -5.94 8.93
CA GLU A 160 -8.44 -7.03 8.17
C GLU A 160 -7.08 -6.58 7.60
N PHE A 161 -7.01 -5.37 7.05
CA PHE A 161 -5.78 -4.81 6.52
C PHE A 161 -4.77 -4.49 7.65
N GLU A 162 -5.23 -3.96 8.78
CA GLU A 162 -4.39 -3.77 9.98
C GLU A 162 -3.85 -5.11 10.49
N ALA A 163 -4.67 -6.18 10.48
CA ALA A 163 -4.22 -7.52 10.84
C ALA A 163 -3.16 -8.07 9.87
N ALA A 164 -3.24 -7.75 8.57
CA ALA A 164 -2.21 -8.09 7.60
C ALA A 164 -0.88 -7.37 7.91
N ILE A 165 -0.92 -6.08 8.24
CA ILE A 165 0.27 -5.32 8.68
C ILE A 165 0.92 -5.99 9.89
N ARG A 166 0.14 -6.30 10.93
CA ARG A 166 0.66 -6.94 12.15
C ARG A 166 1.32 -8.30 11.93
N ARG A 167 0.84 -9.07 10.95
CA ARG A 167 1.44 -10.37 10.63
C ARG A 167 2.82 -10.27 9.99
N LEU A 168 3.14 -9.14 9.36
CA LEU A 168 4.41 -8.91 8.67
C LEU A 168 5.47 -8.24 9.56
N LEU A 169 5.05 -7.54 10.59
CA LEU A 169 5.93 -6.86 11.56
C LEU A 169 6.52 -7.83 12.58
#